data_1332fe98a65cea8e2f77eb43f0c3eee8
#
_entry.id   1332fe98a65cea8e2f77eb43f0c3eee8
#
_cell.length_a   1.000
_cell.length_b   1.000
_cell.length_c   1.000
_cell.angle_alpha   90.00
_cell.angle_beta   90.00
_cell.angle_gamma   90.00
#
_symmetry.space_group_name_H-M   'P 1'
#
loop_
_entity.id
_entity.type
_entity.pdbx_description
1 polymer ?
#
loop_
_entity_poly.entity_id
_entity_poly.type
_entity_poly.pdbx_seq_one_letter_code
_entity_poly.pdbx_strand_id
1 'polypeptide(L)'
;MLKKIIINNKEINYREKKSQKSRNLRIVVSCISGITVSAPYFFNDEIIENFIKKKANWIFNKLNYFNNLKNNIIYLPKNNYFIEKIKCYNLILNKINEINKNYNFKFNKIKVKRQKSRWGSCSKKRNLNFNYKIVFLPEKLRDYIIIHELCHLQELNHSKKFWELVGKTIPEYKSIRSELKKISIK
;
A
#
# COMPACT_ATOMS: atom_id res chain seq x y z
N MET A 1 -6.59 21.24 -11.57
CA MET A 1 -6.51 21.48 -13.01
C MET A 1 -5.59 20.43 -13.63
N LEU A 2 -5.87 19.94 -14.85
CA LEU A 2 -4.94 19.07 -15.59
C LEU A 2 -4.04 19.96 -16.45
N LYS A 3 -2.75 19.74 -16.38
CA LYS A 3 -1.72 20.47 -17.12
C LYS A 3 -0.75 19.50 -17.80
N LYS A 4 -0.03 20.01 -18.80
CA LYS A 4 0.98 19.27 -19.56
C LYS A 4 2.31 19.99 -19.48
N ILE A 5 3.40 19.23 -19.46
CA ILE A 5 4.76 19.74 -19.57
C ILE A 5 5.58 18.78 -20.43
N ILE A 6 6.43 19.32 -21.28
CA ILE A 6 7.36 18.53 -22.10
C ILE A 6 8.73 18.54 -21.41
N ILE A 7 9.27 17.35 -21.15
CA ILE A 7 10.61 17.16 -20.56
C ILE A 7 11.32 16.05 -21.32
N ASN A 8 12.52 16.35 -21.87
CA ASN A 8 13.31 15.40 -22.65
C ASN A 8 12.50 14.74 -23.78
N ASN A 9 11.77 15.55 -24.56
CA ASN A 9 10.87 15.14 -25.66
C ASN A 9 9.75 14.17 -25.24
N LYS A 10 9.42 14.10 -23.94
CA LYS A 10 8.31 13.31 -23.42
C LYS A 10 7.27 14.22 -22.79
N GLU A 11 6.02 14.04 -23.21
CA GLU A 11 4.88 14.73 -22.59
C GLU A 11 4.55 14.11 -21.25
N ILE A 12 4.47 14.94 -20.21
CA ILE A 12 4.03 14.57 -18.88
C ILE A 12 2.73 15.29 -18.56
N ASN A 13 1.67 14.52 -18.37
CA ASN A 13 0.39 15.04 -17.89
C ASN A 13 0.38 15.00 -16.36
N TYR A 14 0.05 16.11 -15.73
CA TYR A 14 -0.05 16.18 -14.26
C TYR A 14 -1.27 16.95 -13.80
N ARG A 15 -1.79 16.59 -12.63
CA ARG A 15 -2.85 17.30 -11.95
C ARG A 15 -2.25 18.29 -10.97
N GLU A 16 -2.52 19.58 -11.18
CA GLU A 16 -2.15 20.62 -10.24
C GLU A 16 -3.21 20.79 -9.15
N LYS A 17 -2.77 20.94 -7.91
CA LYS A 17 -3.58 21.29 -6.74
C LYS A 17 -2.92 22.44 -6.00
N LYS A 18 -3.47 23.64 -6.09
CA LYS A 18 -3.07 24.80 -5.29
C LYS A 18 -3.87 24.85 -3.99
N SER A 19 -3.21 25.17 -2.87
CA SER A 19 -3.84 25.25 -1.56
C SER A 19 -3.20 26.33 -0.68
N GLN A 20 -4.01 27.08 0.04
CA GLN A 20 -3.53 28.04 1.04
C GLN A 20 -2.81 27.36 2.23
N LYS A 21 -3.19 26.10 2.52
CA LYS A 21 -2.58 25.32 3.61
C LYS A 21 -1.24 24.66 3.22
N SER A 22 -0.91 24.63 1.93
CA SER A 22 0.37 24.09 1.48
C SER A 22 1.49 25.10 1.69
N ARG A 23 2.57 24.68 2.33
CA ARG A 23 3.77 25.48 2.52
C ARG A 23 4.89 25.15 1.53
N ASN A 24 4.86 23.95 0.96
CA ASN A 24 5.90 23.42 0.09
C ASN A 24 5.33 22.78 -1.18
N LEU A 25 6.16 22.73 -2.24
CA LEU A 25 5.89 21.93 -3.43
C LEU A 25 6.03 20.45 -3.11
N ARG A 26 5.05 19.66 -3.56
CA ARG A 26 5.06 18.20 -3.40
C ARG A 26 4.61 17.53 -4.68
N ILE A 27 5.40 16.55 -5.15
CA ILE A 27 5.01 15.67 -6.25
C ILE A 27 4.63 14.30 -5.71
N VAL A 28 3.50 13.80 -6.14
CA VAL A 28 3.04 12.43 -5.90
C VAL A 28 2.87 11.76 -7.25
N VAL A 29 3.58 10.67 -7.48
CA VAL A 29 3.40 9.79 -8.65
C VAL A 29 2.67 8.53 -8.19
N SER A 30 1.56 8.22 -8.82
CA SER A 30 0.69 7.09 -8.47
C SER A 30 0.35 6.29 -9.72
N CYS A 31 0.31 4.98 -9.61
CA CYS A 31 -0.10 4.08 -10.69
C CYS A 31 -1.56 4.27 -11.14
N ILE A 32 -2.43 4.80 -10.26
CA ILE A 32 -3.86 4.96 -10.52
C ILE A 32 -4.21 6.39 -10.92
N SER A 33 -3.74 7.38 -10.17
CA SER A 33 -4.11 8.80 -10.35
C SER A 33 -3.09 9.59 -11.16
N GLY A 34 -2.03 8.95 -11.66
CA GLY A 34 -0.96 9.62 -12.39
C GLY A 34 -0.14 10.54 -11.49
N ILE A 35 0.33 11.65 -12.07
CA ILE A 35 1.14 12.64 -11.37
C ILE A 35 0.24 13.72 -10.78
N THR A 36 0.44 14.02 -9.51
CA THR A 36 -0.21 15.13 -8.82
C THR A 36 0.86 16.03 -8.22
N VAL A 37 0.80 17.32 -8.52
CA VAL A 37 1.66 18.36 -7.94
C VAL A 37 0.83 19.23 -7.03
N SER A 38 1.18 19.27 -5.76
CA SER A 38 0.56 20.15 -4.78
C SER A 38 1.49 21.35 -4.53
N ALA A 39 0.94 22.56 -4.60
CA ALA A 39 1.67 23.81 -4.47
C ALA A 39 0.94 24.79 -3.55
N PRO A 40 1.66 25.71 -2.89
CA PRO A 40 1.08 26.93 -2.34
C PRO A 40 0.36 27.73 -3.44
N TYR A 41 -0.74 28.39 -3.08
CA TYR A 41 -1.55 29.11 -4.06
C TYR A 41 -0.81 30.26 -4.76
N PHE A 42 0.15 30.87 -4.07
CA PHE A 42 0.96 32.01 -4.54
C PHE A 42 2.12 31.62 -5.47
N PHE A 43 2.39 30.31 -5.67
CA PHE A 43 3.42 29.89 -6.61
C PHE A 43 2.88 29.98 -8.03
N ASN A 44 3.66 30.65 -8.90
CA ASN A 44 3.36 30.72 -10.32
C ASN A 44 3.66 29.40 -11.04
N ASP A 45 3.22 29.27 -12.28
CA ASP A 45 3.37 28.05 -13.06
C ASP A 45 4.83 27.75 -13.35
N GLU A 46 5.66 28.78 -13.58
CA GLU A 46 7.08 28.65 -13.87
C GLU A 46 7.84 27.96 -12.71
N ILE A 47 7.57 28.36 -11.47
CA ILE A 47 8.16 27.74 -10.26
C ILE A 47 7.78 26.26 -10.19
N ILE A 48 6.50 25.95 -10.49
CA ILE A 48 5.98 24.57 -10.46
C ILE A 48 6.63 23.73 -11.55
N GLU A 49 6.72 24.28 -12.78
CA GLU A 49 7.34 23.57 -13.91
C GLU A 49 8.83 23.34 -13.69
N ASN A 50 9.57 24.34 -13.20
CA ASN A 50 10.97 24.20 -12.87
C ASN A 50 11.20 23.13 -11.79
N PHE A 51 10.31 23.04 -10.80
CA PHE A 51 10.36 21.98 -9.81
C PHE A 51 10.11 20.60 -10.45
N ILE A 52 9.15 20.46 -11.38
CA ILE A 52 8.88 19.22 -12.10
C ILE A 52 10.10 18.83 -12.93
N LYS A 53 10.68 19.78 -13.68
CA LYS A 53 11.90 19.57 -14.50
C LYS A 53 13.07 19.08 -13.62
N LYS A 54 13.31 19.71 -12.48
CA LYS A 54 14.34 19.30 -11.51
C LYS A 54 14.14 17.89 -10.97
N LYS A 55 12.90 17.41 -10.90
CA LYS A 55 12.53 16.06 -10.44
C LYS A 55 12.25 15.06 -11.56
N ALA A 56 12.51 15.43 -12.82
CA ALA A 56 12.16 14.63 -13.99
C ALA A 56 12.68 13.20 -13.93
N ASN A 57 13.96 12.99 -13.65
CA ASN A 57 14.55 11.65 -13.57
C ASN A 57 13.85 10.78 -12.51
N TRP A 58 13.55 11.36 -11.35
CA TRP A 58 12.81 10.66 -10.30
C TRP A 58 11.38 10.32 -10.75
N ILE A 59 10.71 11.24 -11.45
CA ILE A 59 9.36 11.03 -12.00
C ILE A 59 9.39 9.89 -13.02
N PHE A 60 10.32 9.92 -14.00
CA PHE A 60 10.44 8.88 -15.01
C PHE A 60 10.78 7.52 -14.41
N ASN A 61 11.69 7.46 -13.44
CA ASN A 61 12.00 6.22 -12.73
C ASN A 61 10.77 5.66 -12.01
N LYS A 62 9.95 6.52 -11.40
CA LYS A 62 8.69 6.11 -10.77
C LYS A 62 7.64 5.66 -11.80
N LEU A 63 7.52 6.33 -12.93
CA LEU A 63 6.60 5.94 -14.00
C LEU A 63 7.01 4.60 -14.62
N ASN A 64 8.30 4.41 -14.93
CA ASN A 64 8.83 3.14 -15.45
C ASN A 64 8.64 2.02 -14.43
N TYR A 65 8.92 2.28 -13.16
CA TYR A 65 8.64 1.35 -12.08
C TYR A 65 7.15 0.95 -12.04
N PHE A 66 6.23 1.90 -12.14
CA PHE A 66 4.80 1.60 -12.17
C PHE A 66 4.34 0.94 -13.48
N ASN A 67 4.97 1.22 -14.63
CA ASN A 67 4.69 0.54 -15.89
C ASN A 67 5.16 -0.93 -15.83
N ASN A 68 6.33 -1.19 -15.26
CA ASN A 68 6.79 -2.57 -15.01
C ASN A 68 5.91 -3.31 -14.00
N LEU A 69 5.33 -2.58 -13.04
CA LEU A 69 4.33 -3.13 -12.14
C LEU A 69 2.97 -3.36 -12.81
N LYS A 70 2.60 -2.60 -13.86
CA LYS A 70 1.33 -2.82 -14.58
C LYS A 70 1.23 -4.23 -15.18
N ASN A 71 2.35 -4.81 -15.56
CA ASN A 71 2.40 -6.21 -15.99
C ASN A 71 2.20 -7.20 -14.82
N ASN A 72 2.28 -6.73 -13.56
CA ASN A 72 2.07 -7.48 -12.33
C ASN A 72 0.96 -6.89 -11.43
N ILE A 73 0.26 -5.82 -11.88
CA ILE A 73 -0.86 -5.27 -11.11
C ILE A 73 -2.05 -6.20 -11.28
N ILE A 74 -2.37 -6.85 -10.21
CA ILE A 74 -3.67 -7.46 -9.99
C ILE A 74 -4.71 -6.35 -10.20
N TYR A 75 -5.40 -6.37 -11.34
CA TYR A 75 -6.56 -5.53 -11.57
C TYR A 75 -7.58 -5.86 -10.49
N LEU A 76 -7.76 -4.93 -9.56
CA LEU A 76 -8.81 -5.05 -8.55
C LEU A 76 -10.13 -4.85 -9.29
N PRO A 77 -10.95 -5.88 -9.46
CA PRO A 77 -12.24 -5.71 -10.13
C PRO A 77 -13.05 -4.67 -9.36
N LYS A 78 -13.71 -3.78 -10.08
CA LYS A 78 -14.63 -2.78 -9.49
C LYS A 78 -15.87 -3.44 -8.85
N ASN A 79 -15.94 -4.78 -8.86
CA ASN A 79 -17.16 -5.52 -8.62
C ASN A 79 -17.28 -6.06 -7.21
N ASN A 80 -18.43 -5.82 -6.67
CA ASN A 80 -19.09 -6.46 -5.53
C ASN A 80 -18.21 -6.67 -4.28
N TYR A 81 -17.96 -5.55 -3.58
CA TYR A 81 -17.28 -5.54 -2.29
C TYR A 81 -17.78 -6.62 -1.32
N PHE A 82 -19.07 -6.93 -1.33
CA PHE A 82 -19.65 -7.92 -0.41
C PHE A 82 -19.16 -9.34 -0.71
N ILE A 83 -19.12 -9.74 -1.97
CA ILE A 83 -18.63 -11.06 -2.38
C ILE A 83 -17.14 -11.19 -2.05
N GLU A 84 -16.34 -10.19 -2.42
CA GLU A 84 -14.90 -10.20 -2.15
C GLU A 84 -14.60 -10.15 -0.64
N LYS A 85 -15.43 -9.48 0.14
CA LYS A 85 -15.33 -9.46 1.61
C LYS A 85 -15.56 -10.85 2.21
N ILE A 86 -16.56 -11.60 1.70
CA ILE A 86 -16.85 -12.97 2.17
C ILE A 86 -15.71 -13.92 1.79
N LYS A 87 -15.26 -13.88 0.53
CA LYS A 87 -14.11 -14.66 0.06
C LYS A 87 -12.86 -14.37 0.91
N CYS A 88 -12.59 -13.10 1.15
CA CYS A 88 -11.49 -12.63 1.98
C CYS A 88 -11.58 -13.16 3.42
N TYR A 89 -12.77 -13.10 4.02
CA TYR A 89 -12.98 -13.58 5.39
C TYR A 89 -12.70 -15.08 5.50
N ASN A 90 -13.26 -15.89 4.59
CA ASN A 90 -13.07 -17.35 4.59
C ASN A 90 -11.61 -17.73 4.37
N LEU A 91 -10.94 -17.07 3.41
CA LEU A 91 -9.51 -17.27 3.14
C LEU A 91 -8.66 -16.95 4.37
N ILE A 92 -8.90 -15.80 5.01
CA ILE A 92 -8.16 -15.39 6.21
C ILE A 92 -8.42 -16.36 7.36
N LEU A 93 -9.67 -16.74 7.58
CA LEU A 93 -10.05 -17.66 8.66
C LEU A 93 -9.33 -19.01 8.50
N ASN A 94 -9.36 -19.58 7.30
CA ASN A 94 -8.68 -20.85 7.00
C ASN A 94 -7.17 -20.74 7.24
N LYS A 95 -6.55 -19.65 6.74
CA LYS A 95 -5.11 -19.46 6.89
C LYS A 95 -4.71 -19.16 8.34
N ILE A 96 -5.51 -18.41 9.07
CA ILE A 96 -5.28 -18.21 10.51
C ILE A 96 -5.36 -19.53 11.26
N ASN A 97 -6.36 -20.37 10.98
CA ASN A 97 -6.51 -21.67 11.62
C ASN A 97 -5.32 -22.60 11.35
N GLU A 98 -4.76 -22.54 10.13
CA GLU A 98 -3.56 -23.27 9.76
C GLU A 98 -2.33 -22.78 10.54
N ILE A 99 -2.03 -21.49 10.43
CA ILE A 99 -0.82 -20.88 10.99
C ILE A 99 -0.85 -20.86 12.51
N ASN A 100 -2.01 -20.61 13.09
CA ASN A 100 -2.17 -20.45 14.54
C ASN A 100 -1.98 -21.76 15.33
N LYS A 101 -1.97 -22.91 14.66
CA LYS A 101 -1.57 -24.18 15.28
C LYS A 101 -0.15 -24.09 15.87
N ASN A 102 0.73 -23.32 15.22
CA ASN A 102 2.12 -23.15 15.66
C ASN A 102 2.28 -22.09 16.78
N TYR A 103 1.33 -21.18 16.92
CA TYR A 103 1.42 -20.05 17.84
C TYR A 103 0.46 -20.15 19.03
N ASN A 104 -0.67 -20.81 18.83
CA ASN A 104 -1.76 -20.91 19.82
C ASN A 104 -2.23 -19.55 20.37
N PHE A 105 -2.24 -18.51 19.52
CA PHE A 105 -2.67 -17.17 19.93
C PHE A 105 -4.19 -17.10 20.06
N LYS A 106 -4.65 -16.50 21.16
CA LYS A 106 -6.06 -16.19 21.35
C LYS A 106 -6.37 -14.81 20.75
N PHE A 107 -7.35 -14.72 19.88
CA PHE A 107 -7.86 -13.47 19.33
C PHE A 107 -9.37 -13.35 19.57
N ASN A 108 -9.87 -12.11 19.58
CA ASN A 108 -11.28 -11.87 19.87
C ASN A 108 -12.15 -12.07 18.63
N LYS A 109 -11.84 -11.34 17.53
CA LYS A 109 -12.60 -11.44 16.27
C LYS A 109 -11.78 -11.01 15.07
N ILE A 110 -12.15 -11.54 13.91
CA ILE A 110 -11.65 -11.16 12.60
C ILE A 110 -12.65 -10.22 11.94
N LYS A 111 -12.18 -9.12 11.37
CA LYS A 111 -12.99 -8.18 10.58
C LYS A 111 -12.33 -7.90 9.25
N VAL A 112 -13.09 -8.02 8.17
CA VAL A 112 -12.68 -7.58 6.84
C VAL A 112 -13.30 -6.22 6.55
N LYS A 113 -12.46 -5.25 6.16
CA LYS A 113 -12.85 -3.84 5.98
C LYS A 113 -12.32 -3.30 4.66
N ARG A 114 -12.95 -2.24 4.17
CA ARG A 114 -12.45 -1.42 3.06
C ARG A 114 -11.55 -0.32 3.62
N GLN A 115 -10.27 -0.63 3.78
CA GLN A 115 -9.29 0.35 4.29
C GLN A 115 -8.55 1.05 3.14
N LYS A 116 -8.18 2.32 3.33
CA LYS A 116 -7.51 3.13 2.29
C LYS A 116 -5.99 3.10 2.38
N SER A 117 -5.41 2.78 3.54
CA SER A 117 -4.00 3.02 3.82
C SER A 117 -3.23 1.85 4.42
N ARG A 118 -3.90 0.75 4.78
CA ARG A 118 -3.25 -0.41 5.42
C ARG A 118 -3.85 -1.73 4.97
N TRP A 119 -3.03 -2.76 4.95
CA TRP A 119 -3.44 -4.11 4.60
C TRP A 119 -4.09 -4.86 5.77
N GLY A 120 -3.61 -4.60 6.98
CA GLY A 120 -4.14 -5.17 8.20
C GLY A 120 -3.93 -4.27 9.42
N SER A 121 -4.45 -4.67 10.56
CA SER A 121 -4.16 -4.12 11.89
C SER A 121 -4.65 -5.04 12.99
N CYS A 122 -3.87 -5.16 14.07
CA CYS A 122 -4.28 -5.77 15.31
C CYS A 122 -4.58 -4.67 16.35
N SER A 123 -5.66 -4.79 17.10
CA SER A 123 -5.99 -3.84 18.17
C SER A 123 -5.57 -4.38 19.54
N LYS A 124 -5.40 -3.48 20.55
CA LYS A 124 -5.16 -3.86 21.95
C LYS A 124 -6.24 -4.81 22.49
N LYS A 125 -7.48 -4.76 21.97
CA LYS A 125 -8.56 -5.69 22.27
C LYS A 125 -8.45 -7.01 21.51
N ARG A 126 -7.29 -7.33 20.93
CA ARG A 126 -7.01 -8.57 20.19
C ARG A 126 -7.95 -8.81 19.00
N ASN A 127 -8.44 -7.73 18.36
CA ASN A 127 -9.21 -7.84 17.12
C ASN A 127 -8.26 -7.73 15.93
N LEU A 128 -8.35 -8.69 15.03
CA LEU A 128 -7.63 -8.73 13.76
C LEU A 128 -8.49 -8.08 12.68
N ASN A 129 -7.97 -7.09 12.00
CA ASN A 129 -8.66 -6.42 10.91
C ASN A 129 -7.82 -6.54 9.64
N PHE A 130 -8.46 -6.88 8.53
CA PHE A 130 -7.81 -7.05 7.24
C PHE A 130 -8.52 -6.25 6.15
N ASN A 131 -7.76 -5.79 5.20
CA ASN A 131 -8.31 -5.17 4.00
C ASN A 131 -8.84 -6.25 3.06
N TYR A 132 -10.07 -6.11 2.55
CA TYR A 132 -10.64 -7.07 1.61
C TYR A 132 -9.75 -7.28 0.36
N LYS A 133 -8.95 -6.30 0.01
CA LYS A 133 -8.05 -6.34 -1.15
C LYS A 133 -6.91 -7.35 -1.03
N ILE A 134 -6.67 -7.93 0.15
CA ILE A 134 -5.61 -8.94 0.31
C ILE A 134 -5.85 -10.20 -0.51
N VAL A 135 -7.12 -10.51 -0.87
CA VAL A 135 -7.45 -11.66 -1.74
C VAL A 135 -6.82 -11.58 -3.11
N PHE A 136 -6.51 -10.37 -3.55
CA PHE A 136 -5.91 -10.10 -4.86
C PHE A 136 -4.37 -10.09 -4.82
N LEU A 137 -3.77 -10.24 -3.65
CA LEU A 137 -2.33 -10.34 -3.52
C LEU A 137 -1.85 -11.76 -3.81
N PRO A 138 -0.61 -11.92 -4.31
CA PRO A 138 0.07 -13.20 -4.32
C PRO A 138 0.04 -13.85 -2.94
N GLU A 139 -0.02 -15.18 -2.90
CA GLU A 139 -0.16 -15.94 -1.65
C GLU A 139 0.89 -15.55 -0.62
N LYS A 140 2.16 -15.51 -1.00
CA LYS A 140 3.28 -15.14 -0.10
C LYS A 140 3.10 -13.79 0.58
N LEU A 141 2.55 -12.78 -0.14
CA LEU A 141 2.32 -11.43 0.40
C LEU A 141 1.11 -11.42 1.33
N ARG A 142 0.09 -12.18 0.99
CA ARG A 142 -1.12 -12.35 1.78
C ARG A 142 -0.82 -13.06 3.10
N ASP A 143 -0.07 -14.15 3.04
CA ASP A 143 0.34 -14.92 4.20
C ASP A 143 1.21 -14.09 5.14
N TYR A 144 2.14 -13.32 4.58
CA TYR A 144 2.93 -12.39 5.37
C TYR A 144 2.06 -11.37 6.12
N ILE A 145 1.03 -10.80 5.50
CA ILE A 145 0.13 -9.86 6.18
C ILE A 145 -0.61 -10.56 7.31
N ILE A 146 -1.11 -11.77 7.08
CA ILE A 146 -1.85 -12.54 8.08
C ILE A 146 -0.95 -12.86 9.28
N ILE A 147 0.26 -13.35 9.04
CA ILE A 147 1.24 -13.66 10.09
C ILE A 147 1.65 -12.40 10.84
N HIS A 148 1.88 -11.29 10.14
CA HIS A 148 2.22 -10.01 10.74
C HIS A 148 1.16 -9.56 11.75
N GLU A 149 -0.11 -9.63 11.39
CA GLU A 149 -1.21 -9.24 12.28
C GLU A 149 -1.41 -10.25 13.43
N LEU A 150 -1.15 -11.53 13.20
CA LEU A 150 -1.16 -12.55 14.27
C LEU A 150 -0.05 -12.30 15.28
N CYS A 151 1.16 -11.99 14.85
CA CYS A 151 2.28 -11.70 15.73
C CYS A 151 2.03 -10.49 16.63
N HIS A 152 1.22 -9.53 16.19
CA HIS A 152 0.78 -8.41 17.01
C HIS A 152 -0.12 -8.81 18.20
N LEU A 153 -0.65 -10.02 18.22
CA LEU A 153 -1.36 -10.54 19.41
C LEU A 153 -0.43 -10.74 20.60
N GLN A 154 0.86 -10.96 20.36
CA GLN A 154 1.88 -11.08 21.40
C GLN A 154 2.75 -9.84 21.52
N GLU A 155 3.20 -9.28 20.39
CA GLU A 155 4.10 -8.12 20.35
C GLU A 155 3.42 -6.96 19.63
N LEU A 156 2.91 -5.98 20.39
CA LEU A 156 2.15 -4.86 19.83
C LEU A 156 2.99 -3.86 19.02
N ASN A 157 4.30 -3.82 19.25
CA ASN A 157 5.24 -2.96 18.53
C ASN A 157 6.15 -3.81 17.63
N HIS A 158 6.82 -3.17 16.67
CA HIS A 158 7.76 -3.82 15.76
C HIS A 158 9.17 -3.94 16.36
N SER A 159 9.27 -4.41 17.60
CA SER A 159 10.54 -4.68 18.30
C SER A 159 11.33 -5.82 17.64
N LYS A 160 12.54 -6.08 18.13
CA LYS A 160 13.33 -7.26 17.71
C LYS A 160 12.55 -8.55 17.94
N LYS A 161 11.89 -8.68 19.09
CA LYS A 161 11.04 -9.85 19.43
C LYS A 161 9.90 -10.07 18.44
N PHE A 162 9.27 -8.98 17.97
CA PHE A 162 8.23 -9.06 16.94
C PHE A 162 8.79 -9.67 15.64
N TRP A 163 9.94 -9.17 15.16
CA TRP A 163 10.52 -9.66 13.91
C TRP A 163 11.08 -11.09 14.04
N GLU A 164 11.58 -11.47 15.19
CA GLU A 164 11.95 -12.86 15.49
C GLU A 164 10.73 -13.77 15.41
N LEU A 165 9.59 -13.32 15.94
CA LEU A 165 8.33 -14.06 15.91
C LEU A 165 7.81 -14.23 14.48
N VAL A 166 7.82 -13.18 13.66
CA VAL A 166 7.46 -13.26 12.22
C VAL A 166 8.42 -14.19 11.49
N GLY A 167 9.73 -14.08 11.75
CA GLY A 167 10.77 -14.86 11.11
C GLY A 167 10.72 -16.38 11.39
N LYS A 168 10.08 -16.79 12.48
CA LYS A 168 9.85 -18.22 12.78
C LYS A 168 9.01 -18.92 11.71
N THR A 169 8.04 -18.23 11.13
CA THR A 169 7.17 -18.79 10.08
C THR A 169 7.59 -18.34 8.69
N ILE A 170 8.11 -17.12 8.56
CA ILE A 170 8.57 -16.57 7.27
C ILE A 170 9.99 -16.04 7.45
N PRO A 171 11.04 -16.88 7.28
CA PRO A 171 12.43 -16.44 7.39
C PRO A 171 12.79 -15.29 6.46
N GLU A 172 12.24 -15.30 5.23
CA GLU A 172 12.44 -14.29 4.20
C GLU A 172 11.54 -13.04 4.31
N TYR A 173 10.92 -12.79 5.46
CA TYR A 173 9.97 -11.69 5.67
C TYR A 173 10.49 -10.31 5.23
N LYS A 174 11.81 -10.09 5.27
CA LYS A 174 12.41 -8.80 4.86
C LYS A 174 12.20 -8.53 3.38
N SER A 175 12.40 -9.53 2.52
CA SER A 175 12.20 -9.42 1.07
C SER A 175 10.72 -9.25 0.73
N ILE A 176 9.85 -10.03 1.37
CA ILE A 176 8.40 -9.98 1.19
C ILE A 176 7.84 -8.62 1.64
N ARG A 177 8.31 -8.11 2.78
CA ARG A 177 7.96 -6.77 3.26
C ARG A 177 8.38 -5.68 2.27
N SER A 178 9.58 -5.80 1.68
CA SER A 178 10.07 -4.87 0.65
C SER A 178 9.18 -4.91 -0.60
N GLU A 179 8.78 -6.10 -1.03
CA GLU A 179 7.85 -6.29 -2.16
C GLU A 179 6.48 -5.69 -1.86
N LEU A 180 5.92 -5.95 -0.68
CA LEU A 180 4.61 -5.43 -0.28
C LEU A 180 4.58 -3.89 -0.22
N LYS A 181 5.66 -3.23 0.20
CA LYS A 181 5.77 -1.76 0.21
C LYS A 181 5.66 -1.13 -1.18
N LYS A 182 5.91 -1.90 -2.22
CA LYS A 182 5.82 -1.46 -3.60
C LYS A 182 4.37 -1.45 -4.12
N ILE A 183 3.46 -2.17 -3.45
CA ILE A 183 2.06 -2.30 -3.84
C ILE A 183 1.22 -1.23 -3.15
N SER A 184 0.51 -0.43 -3.93
CA SER A 184 -0.40 0.59 -3.40
C SER A 184 -1.78 0.02 -3.14
N ILE A 185 -2.36 0.33 -1.97
CA ILE A 185 -3.74 -0.06 -1.61
C ILE A 185 -4.80 0.81 -2.31
N LYS A 186 -4.42 1.92 -2.90
CA LYS A 186 -5.34 2.91 -3.48
C LYS A 186 -6.03 2.42 -4.73
#